data_4d011d41326c2d7d90e679cbd884c3dc
#
_entry.id   4d011d41326c2d7d90e679cbd884c3dc
#
_cell.length_a   1.000
_cell.length_b   1.000
_cell.length_c   1.000
_cell.angle_alpha   90.00
_cell.angle_beta   90.00
_cell.angle_gamma   90.00
#
_symmetry.space_group_name_H-M   'P 1'
#
loop_
_entity.id
_entity.type
_entity.pdbx_description
1 polymer ?
#
loop_
_entity_poly.entity_id
_entity_poly.type
_entity_poly.pdbx_seq_one_letter_code
_entity_poly.pdbx_strand_id
1 'polypeptide(L)'
;MTAHWISVRQLRQFGMLGMNCRNVDFINRYNRRSLYPLVDDKLKTKLLAQEYGVPMPGLQFVVREQHEISHIERQLVNSDSFVLKPSKGSGGKGILVVIGREGDDYIKSSGARIGVADIRRHMSNILAGLYSLGGASDVVIIEDLIA
;
A
#
# COMPACT_ATOMS: atom_id res chain seq x y z
N MET A 1 -14.68 20.21 -30.82
CA MET A 1 -15.36 19.55 -29.67
C MET A 1 -15.61 20.62 -28.62
N THR A 2 -16.84 21.04 -28.44
CA THR A 2 -17.24 22.03 -27.42
C THR A 2 -17.24 21.31 -26.05
N ALA A 3 -16.35 21.73 -25.16
CA ALA A 3 -16.35 21.23 -23.78
C ALA A 3 -17.66 21.68 -23.11
N HIS A 4 -18.58 20.76 -22.87
CA HIS A 4 -19.78 21.03 -22.09
C HIS A 4 -19.41 21.10 -20.61
N TRP A 5 -19.34 22.31 -20.08
CA TRP A 5 -19.16 22.54 -18.64
C TRP A 5 -20.46 22.22 -17.91
N ILE A 6 -20.41 21.25 -16.98
CA ILE A 6 -21.54 20.91 -16.12
C ILE A 6 -21.45 21.75 -14.85
N SER A 7 -22.52 22.44 -14.49
CA SER A 7 -22.58 23.24 -13.27
C SER A 7 -22.66 22.36 -12.00
N VAL A 8 -22.21 22.87 -10.86
CA VAL A 8 -22.32 22.19 -9.56
C VAL A 8 -23.78 21.83 -9.23
N ARG A 9 -24.76 22.66 -9.65
CA ARG A 9 -26.17 22.40 -9.46
C ARG A 9 -26.64 21.17 -10.25
N GLN A 10 -26.22 21.06 -11.51
CA GLN A 10 -26.52 19.89 -12.35
C GLN A 10 -25.86 18.61 -11.80
N LEU A 11 -24.61 18.70 -11.34
CA LEU A 11 -23.94 17.54 -10.70
C LEU A 11 -24.74 17.06 -9.47
N ARG A 12 -25.22 17.97 -8.62
CA ARG A 12 -26.08 17.62 -7.49
C ARG A 12 -27.41 16.98 -7.90
N GLN A 13 -28.03 17.45 -8.98
CA GLN A 13 -29.24 16.84 -9.53
C GLN A 13 -29.02 15.40 -10.01
N PHE A 14 -27.83 15.10 -10.51
CA PHE A 14 -27.42 13.73 -10.86
C PHE A 14 -26.99 12.88 -9.66
N GLY A 15 -27.17 13.34 -8.43
CA GLY A 15 -26.81 12.59 -7.22
C GLY A 15 -25.32 12.65 -6.86
N MET A 16 -24.51 13.45 -7.53
CA MET A 16 -23.11 13.60 -7.18
C MET A 16 -22.93 14.38 -5.88
N LEU A 17 -22.26 13.77 -4.93
CA LEU A 17 -21.95 14.39 -3.65
C LEU A 17 -20.65 15.21 -3.76
N GLY A 18 -20.67 16.44 -3.25
CA GLY A 18 -19.44 17.19 -3.00
C GLY A 18 -18.60 16.52 -1.91
N MET A 19 -17.28 16.72 -1.95
CA MET A 19 -16.35 16.08 -1.02
C MET A 19 -16.72 16.34 0.45
N ASN A 20 -17.09 17.57 0.81
CA ASN A 20 -17.47 17.91 2.18
C ASN A 20 -18.76 17.19 2.61
N CYS A 21 -19.79 17.16 1.76
CA CYS A 21 -21.03 16.43 2.05
C CYS A 21 -20.73 14.92 2.23
N ARG A 22 -19.97 14.31 1.34
CA ARG A 22 -19.54 12.92 1.48
C ARG A 22 -18.82 12.69 2.81
N ASN A 23 -17.89 13.55 3.17
CA ASN A 23 -17.06 13.36 4.37
C ASN A 23 -17.86 13.59 5.66
N VAL A 24 -18.72 14.60 5.72
CA VAL A 24 -19.48 14.97 6.93
C VAL A 24 -20.73 14.09 7.09
N ASP A 25 -21.57 14.02 6.05
CA ASP A 25 -22.90 13.42 6.16
C ASP A 25 -22.88 11.89 6.04
N PHE A 26 -21.81 11.33 5.42
CA PHE A 26 -21.68 9.90 5.21
C PHE A 26 -20.49 9.31 5.98
N ILE A 27 -19.25 9.71 5.69
CA ILE A 27 -18.09 9.07 6.26
C ILE A 27 -18.05 9.26 7.78
N ASN A 28 -18.06 10.50 8.27
CA ASN A 28 -17.98 10.78 9.71
C ASN A 28 -19.20 10.29 10.48
N ARG A 29 -20.39 10.30 9.85
CA ARG A 29 -21.62 9.87 10.49
C ARG A 29 -21.67 8.36 10.72
N TYR A 30 -21.20 7.57 9.76
CA TYR A 30 -21.31 6.10 9.80
C TYR A 30 -20.04 5.39 10.23
N ASN A 31 -18.89 6.09 10.26
CA ASN A 31 -17.62 5.50 10.65
C ASN A 31 -17.02 6.29 11.82
N ARG A 32 -16.85 5.61 12.94
CA ARG A 32 -16.19 6.21 14.11
C ARG A 32 -14.72 6.48 13.77
N ARG A 33 -14.27 7.71 14.01
CA ARG A 33 -12.89 8.14 13.71
C ARG A 33 -11.84 7.31 14.43
N SER A 34 -12.17 6.77 15.60
CA SER A 34 -11.30 5.85 16.35
C SER A 34 -11.01 4.53 15.63
N LEU A 35 -11.83 4.16 14.63
CA LEU A 35 -11.64 2.94 13.85
C LEU A 35 -10.85 3.15 12.55
N TYR A 36 -10.58 4.40 12.16
CA TYR A 36 -9.83 4.72 10.94
C TYR A 36 -8.45 4.05 10.90
N PRO A 37 -7.65 4.03 11.98
CA PRO A 37 -6.37 3.35 11.97
C PRO A 37 -6.43 1.85 11.64
N LEU A 38 -7.61 1.21 11.81
CA LEU A 38 -7.80 -0.21 11.47
C LEU A 38 -7.90 -0.45 9.95
N VAL A 39 -8.23 0.57 9.17
CA VAL A 39 -8.36 0.49 7.71
C VAL A 39 -7.30 1.30 6.97
N ASP A 40 -6.78 2.36 7.59
CA ASP A 40 -5.75 3.21 7.00
C ASP A 40 -4.35 2.60 7.12
N ASP A 41 -4.14 1.72 8.10
CA ASP A 41 -2.89 1.00 8.34
C ASP A 41 -3.05 -0.47 7.94
N LYS A 42 -2.51 -0.84 6.77
CA LYS A 42 -2.64 -2.20 6.19
C LYS A 42 -2.04 -3.28 7.07
N LEU A 43 -0.99 -2.96 7.84
CA LEU A 43 -0.40 -3.91 8.78
C LEU A 43 -1.38 -4.21 9.92
N LYS A 44 -2.02 -3.19 10.50
CA LYS A 44 -3.04 -3.38 11.54
C LYS A 44 -4.24 -4.15 11.02
N THR A 45 -4.74 -3.80 9.84
CA THR A 45 -5.83 -4.53 9.17
C THR A 45 -5.46 -6.01 9.01
N LYS A 46 -4.25 -6.30 8.55
CA LYS A 46 -3.77 -7.65 8.31
C LYS A 46 -3.67 -8.46 9.60
N LEU A 47 -3.07 -7.89 10.65
CA LEU A 47 -2.96 -8.55 11.95
C LEU A 47 -4.33 -8.85 12.56
N LEU A 48 -5.26 -7.88 12.46
CA LEU A 48 -6.64 -8.08 12.90
C LEU A 48 -7.34 -9.19 12.10
N ALA A 49 -7.19 -9.20 10.78
CA ALA A 49 -7.76 -10.22 9.92
C ALA A 49 -7.23 -11.62 10.27
N GLN A 50 -5.94 -11.75 10.56
CA GLN A 50 -5.34 -13.01 11.02
C GLN A 50 -5.92 -13.47 12.36
N GLU A 51 -6.11 -12.55 13.31
CA GLU A 51 -6.71 -12.85 14.60
C GLU A 51 -8.14 -13.43 14.47
N TYR A 52 -8.91 -12.92 13.52
CA TYR A 52 -10.29 -13.36 13.27
C TYR A 52 -10.41 -14.44 12.17
N GLY A 53 -9.30 -15.01 11.72
CA GLY A 53 -9.30 -16.10 10.73
C GLY A 53 -9.78 -15.69 9.34
N VAL A 54 -9.69 -14.41 9.00
CA VAL A 54 -10.02 -13.91 7.65
C VAL A 54 -8.86 -14.25 6.69
N PRO A 55 -9.10 -14.96 5.58
CA PRO A 55 -8.07 -15.31 4.64
C PRO A 55 -7.41 -14.08 4.03
N MET A 56 -6.09 -14.00 4.12
CA MET A 56 -5.27 -12.94 3.53
C MET A 56 -3.95 -13.52 3.02
N PRO A 57 -3.24 -12.83 2.10
CA PRO A 57 -1.88 -13.20 1.70
C PRO A 57 -0.98 -13.39 2.93
N GLY A 58 -0.12 -14.40 2.93
CA GLY A 58 0.82 -14.62 4.03
C GLY A 58 1.70 -13.41 4.27
N LEU A 59 1.91 -13.03 5.52
CA LEU A 59 2.84 -11.98 5.90
C LEU A 59 4.22 -12.60 6.05
N GLN A 60 5.15 -12.30 5.12
CA GLN A 60 6.52 -12.81 5.17
C GLN A 60 7.37 -12.00 6.15
N PHE A 61 7.42 -10.68 5.94
CA PHE A 61 8.27 -9.77 6.71
C PHE A 61 7.61 -8.42 6.96
N VAL A 62 8.07 -7.78 8.04
CA VAL A 62 7.74 -6.39 8.36
C VAL A 62 9.05 -5.67 8.64
N VAL A 63 9.32 -4.55 7.95
CA VAL A 63 10.49 -3.70 8.18
C VAL A 63 10.02 -2.39 8.78
N ARG A 64 10.50 -2.07 9.97
CA ARG A 64 10.11 -0.86 10.72
C ARG A 64 11.22 0.18 10.72
N GLU A 65 12.46 -0.27 10.66
CA GLU A 65 13.63 0.58 10.79
C GLU A 65 14.67 0.30 9.70
N GLN A 66 15.47 1.31 9.40
CA GLN A 66 16.44 1.27 8.30
C GLN A 66 17.49 0.15 8.46
N HIS A 67 17.90 -0.14 9.69
CA HIS A 67 18.89 -1.18 9.94
C HIS A 67 18.41 -2.61 9.66
N GLU A 68 17.09 -2.83 9.68
CA GLU A 68 16.48 -4.15 9.41
C GLU A 68 16.54 -4.53 7.92
N ILE A 69 16.68 -3.54 7.01
CA ILE A 69 16.66 -3.76 5.56
C ILE A 69 17.70 -4.80 5.14
N SER A 70 18.94 -4.70 5.63
CA SER A 70 20.00 -5.63 5.26
C SER A 70 19.76 -7.07 5.74
N HIS A 71 19.02 -7.24 6.82
CA HIS A 71 18.61 -8.56 7.31
C HIS A 71 17.54 -9.17 6.41
N ILE A 72 16.49 -8.40 6.10
CA ILE A 72 15.39 -8.84 5.23
C ILE A 72 15.87 -9.12 3.81
N GLU A 73 16.77 -8.31 3.28
CA GLU A 73 17.40 -8.53 1.98
C GLU A 73 18.02 -9.92 1.84
N ARG A 74 18.75 -10.36 2.86
CA ARG A 74 19.32 -11.71 2.89
C ARG A 74 18.29 -12.83 2.93
N GLN A 75 17.13 -12.58 3.52
CA GLN A 75 16.03 -13.54 3.56
C GLN A 75 15.26 -13.58 2.24
N LEU A 76 15.09 -12.43 1.56
CA LEU A 76 14.43 -12.34 0.26
C LEU A 76 15.17 -13.10 -0.85
N VAL A 77 16.48 -13.38 -0.68
CA VAL A 77 17.24 -14.22 -1.64
C VAL A 77 16.58 -15.58 -1.84
N ASN A 78 15.84 -16.08 -0.85
CA ASN A 78 15.14 -17.37 -0.92
C ASN A 78 13.68 -17.24 -1.40
N SER A 79 13.23 -16.03 -1.77
CA SER A 79 11.85 -15.77 -2.24
C SER A 79 11.88 -15.38 -3.72
N ASP A 80 11.26 -16.19 -4.56
CA ASP A 80 11.18 -15.92 -6.00
C ASP A 80 10.10 -14.87 -6.33
N SER A 81 9.04 -14.80 -5.53
CA SER A 81 7.94 -13.86 -5.74
C SER A 81 7.42 -13.30 -4.41
N PHE A 82 7.07 -12.02 -4.42
CA PHE A 82 6.52 -11.34 -3.25
C PHE A 82 5.90 -9.99 -3.64
N VAL A 83 5.11 -9.44 -2.75
CA VAL A 83 4.61 -8.06 -2.84
C VAL A 83 5.17 -7.24 -1.68
N LEU A 84 5.79 -6.13 -2.01
CA LEU A 84 6.32 -5.16 -1.06
C LEU A 84 5.47 -3.88 -1.14
N LYS A 85 4.98 -3.40 -0.01
CA LYS A 85 4.07 -2.25 0.04
C LYS A 85 4.19 -1.44 1.32
N PRO A 86 3.89 -0.13 1.29
CA PRO A 86 3.79 0.69 2.48
C PRO A 86 2.53 0.35 3.29
N SER A 87 2.64 0.37 4.63
CA SER A 87 1.50 0.14 5.52
C SER A 87 0.44 1.24 5.40
N LYS A 88 0.85 2.51 5.32
CA LYS A 88 -0.03 3.69 5.28
C LYS A 88 -0.13 4.34 3.91
N GLY A 89 0.42 3.72 2.87
CA GLY A 89 0.32 4.21 1.49
C GLY A 89 -1.11 4.14 0.95
N SER A 90 -1.42 5.01 -0.01
CA SER A 90 -2.73 5.08 -0.66
C SER A 90 -2.63 5.07 -2.19
N GLY A 91 -3.72 4.69 -2.86
CA GLY A 91 -3.83 4.74 -4.32
C GLY A 91 -2.81 3.87 -5.07
N GLY A 92 -2.35 2.77 -4.48
CA GLY A 92 -1.36 1.87 -5.08
C GLY A 92 0.07 2.40 -5.13
N LYS A 93 0.33 3.61 -4.61
CA LYS A 93 1.66 4.19 -4.59
C LYS A 93 2.60 3.41 -3.66
N GLY A 94 3.82 3.17 -4.14
CA GLY A 94 4.83 2.46 -3.37
C GLY A 94 4.66 0.93 -3.33
N ILE A 95 3.73 0.35 -4.10
CA ILE A 95 3.62 -1.10 -4.24
C ILE A 95 4.64 -1.58 -5.27
N LEU A 96 5.44 -2.57 -4.89
CA LEU A 96 6.35 -3.29 -5.75
C LEU A 96 5.92 -4.75 -5.80
N VAL A 97 5.56 -5.23 -6.99
CA VAL A 97 5.18 -6.62 -7.24
C VAL A 97 6.32 -7.31 -7.96
N VAL A 98 6.88 -8.31 -7.31
CA VAL A 98 7.92 -9.20 -7.83
C VAL A 98 7.26 -10.53 -8.17
N ILE A 99 7.35 -10.95 -9.44
CA ILE A 99 6.70 -12.16 -9.96
C ILE A 99 7.68 -13.31 -10.18
N GLY A 100 8.97 -13.07 -10.09
CA GLY A 100 9.99 -14.08 -10.30
C GLY A 100 11.39 -13.53 -10.10
N ARG A 101 12.37 -14.41 -10.30
CA ARG A 101 13.78 -14.12 -10.20
C ARG A 101 14.56 -14.76 -11.36
N GLU A 102 15.54 -14.06 -11.91
CA GLU A 102 16.51 -14.58 -12.88
C GLU A 102 17.92 -14.23 -12.43
N GLY A 103 18.67 -15.23 -11.98
CA GLY A 103 19.98 -15.03 -11.39
C GLY A 103 19.90 -14.17 -10.13
N ASP A 104 20.59 -13.03 -10.13
CA ASP A 104 20.59 -12.09 -9.01
C ASP A 104 19.53 -10.99 -9.12
N ASP A 105 18.80 -10.93 -10.25
CA ASP A 105 17.79 -9.92 -10.50
C ASP A 105 16.38 -10.45 -10.22
N TYR A 106 15.52 -9.56 -9.75
CA TYR A 106 14.08 -9.78 -9.57
C TYR A 106 13.30 -9.24 -10.77
N ILE A 107 12.22 -9.91 -11.12
CA ILE A 107 11.35 -9.54 -12.23
C ILE A 107 10.08 -8.92 -11.69
N LYS A 108 9.80 -7.69 -12.07
CA LYS A 108 8.55 -6.97 -11.74
C LYS A 108 7.39 -7.48 -12.59
N SER A 109 6.17 -7.25 -12.15
CA SER A 109 4.93 -7.51 -12.93
C SER A 109 4.91 -6.82 -14.29
N SER A 110 5.68 -5.75 -14.49
CA SER A 110 5.85 -5.09 -15.79
C SER A 110 6.86 -5.78 -16.72
N GLY A 111 7.53 -6.85 -16.27
CA GLY A 111 8.64 -7.49 -16.97
C GLY A 111 10.00 -6.81 -16.77
N ALA A 112 10.06 -5.66 -16.11
CA ALA A 112 11.32 -4.99 -15.85
C ALA A 112 12.15 -5.73 -14.78
N ARG A 113 13.45 -5.81 -14.99
CA ARG A 113 14.41 -6.37 -14.01
C ARG A 113 14.87 -5.30 -13.03
N ILE A 114 15.00 -5.69 -11.77
CA ILE A 114 15.51 -4.83 -10.69
C ILE A 114 16.48 -5.63 -9.82
N GLY A 115 17.56 -4.98 -9.44
CA GLY A 115 18.52 -5.56 -8.51
C GLY A 115 18.13 -5.37 -7.04
N VAL A 116 18.84 -6.06 -6.17
CA VAL A 116 18.69 -5.95 -4.70
C VAL A 116 18.87 -4.52 -4.21
N ALA A 117 19.76 -3.73 -4.81
CA ALA A 117 19.96 -2.32 -4.47
C ALA A 117 18.71 -1.46 -4.72
N ASP A 118 17.92 -1.79 -5.76
CA ASP A 118 16.69 -1.10 -6.06
C ASP A 118 15.60 -1.41 -5.02
N ILE A 119 15.51 -2.68 -4.60
CA ILE A 119 14.60 -3.12 -3.54
C ILE A 119 14.95 -2.44 -2.22
N ARG A 120 16.25 -2.39 -1.87
CA ARG A 120 16.75 -1.67 -0.68
C ARG A 120 16.33 -0.20 -0.71
N ARG A 121 16.59 0.49 -1.82
CA ARG A 121 16.21 1.89 -2.00
C ARG A 121 14.69 2.07 -1.89
N HIS A 122 13.91 1.16 -2.45
CA HIS A 122 12.46 1.21 -2.37
C HIS A 122 11.95 1.05 -0.93
N MET A 123 12.47 0.10 -0.16
CA MET A 123 12.17 -0.03 1.27
C MET A 123 12.54 1.23 2.06
N SER A 124 13.73 1.80 1.82
CA SER A 124 14.16 3.05 2.45
C SER A 124 13.20 4.22 2.15
N ASN A 125 12.72 4.33 0.92
CA ASN A 125 11.75 5.36 0.51
C ASN A 125 10.40 5.19 1.23
N ILE A 126 9.96 3.95 1.45
CA ILE A 126 8.75 3.67 2.24
C ILE A 126 8.93 4.11 3.69
N LEU A 127 10.02 3.67 4.34
CA LEU A 127 10.32 4.03 5.73
C LEU A 127 10.41 5.55 5.93
N ALA A 128 10.96 6.26 4.95
CA ALA A 128 11.01 7.72 4.94
C ALA A 128 9.65 8.41 4.73
N GLY A 129 8.58 7.64 4.46
CA GLY A 129 7.23 8.19 4.28
C GLY A 129 6.94 8.75 2.89
N LEU A 130 7.75 8.45 1.87
CA LEU A 130 7.58 9.00 0.52
C LEU A 130 6.19 8.66 -0.09
N TYR A 131 5.59 7.56 0.31
CA TYR A 131 4.31 7.08 -0.20
C TYR A 131 3.15 7.23 0.78
N SER A 132 3.43 7.72 1.99
CA SER A 132 2.44 7.87 3.05
C SER A 132 1.69 9.18 2.94
N LEU A 133 0.44 9.18 3.36
CA LEU A 133 -0.35 10.41 3.48
C LEU A 133 0.29 11.34 4.51
N GLY A 134 0.59 12.57 4.08
CA GLY A 134 1.23 13.58 4.94
C GLY A 134 2.72 13.40 5.16
N GLY A 135 3.40 12.47 4.45
CA GLY A 135 4.85 12.28 4.55
C GLY A 135 5.34 11.72 5.90
N ALA A 136 4.45 11.15 6.69
CA ALA A 136 4.82 10.51 7.97
C ALA A 136 5.58 9.20 7.73
N SER A 137 6.51 8.87 8.61
CA SER A 137 7.22 7.59 8.60
C SER A 137 6.25 6.41 8.50
N ASP A 138 6.63 5.42 7.72
CA ASP A 138 5.80 4.26 7.43
C ASP A 138 6.54 2.96 7.73
N VAL A 139 5.88 1.85 7.51
CA VAL A 139 6.39 0.50 7.71
C VAL A 139 6.29 -0.25 6.39
N VAL A 140 7.32 -1.01 6.05
CA VAL A 140 7.30 -1.90 4.89
C VAL A 140 6.63 -3.21 5.26
N ILE A 141 5.68 -3.64 4.45
CA ILE A 141 5.06 -4.96 4.52
C ILE A 141 5.52 -5.76 3.32
N ILE A 142 5.99 -6.98 3.55
CA ILE A 142 6.32 -7.96 2.52
C ILE A 142 5.42 -9.17 2.71
N GLU A 143 4.69 -9.52 1.67
CA GLU A 143 3.70 -10.59 1.72
C GLU A 143 3.74 -11.47 0.47
N ASP A 144 3.11 -12.64 0.58
CA ASP A 144 3.00 -13.57 -0.54
C ASP A 144 2.28 -12.92 -1.72
N LEU A 145 2.78 -13.19 -2.93
CA LEU A 145 2.07 -12.89 -4.15
C LEU A 145 0.93 -13.90 -4.32
N ILE A 146 -0.29 -13.40 -4.46
CA ILE A 146 -1.44 -14.21 -4.87
C ILE A 146 -1.50 -14.17 -6.40
N ALA A 147 -1.47 -15.33 -7.01
CA ALA A 147 -1.63 -15.53 -8.45
C ALA A 147 -3.12 -15.62 -8.82
#